data_8e7dc5e708bf900354ffc1fb17950544
#
_entry.id   8e7dc5e708bf900354ffc1fb17950544
#
_cell.length_a   1.000
_cell.length_b   1.000
_cell.length_c   1.000
_cell.angle_alpha   90.00
_cell.angle_beta   90.00
_cell.angle_gamma   90.00
#
_symmetry.space_group_name_H-M   'P 1'
#
loop_
_entity.id
_entity.type
_entity.pdbx_description
1 polymer ?
#
loop_
_entity_poly.entity_id
_entity_poly.type
_entity_poly.pdbx_seq_one_letter_code
_entity_poly.pdbx_strand_id
1 'polypeptide(L)'
;MLKLSVMAFSLGGFLNNLTPSSGEGSVLGIDIGASSAKVVQLRISRGMAVLETYGEIALGPYAQQPIGKVVRLPPEKVAEALTDLMKEANVTAKTAGLSVPFSSSLVSVIDLPKVDAESLKRIIPIEARKYIPVPVSEVSLDWFVLPPDPGQDSAFDQLQEKSGLKKQGQEVLLVAITNSILNDSKVVMETAGVTASFYEIEIFSAIRSSSG
;
A
#
# COMPACT_ATOMS: atom_id res chain seq x y z
N MET A 1 10.40 12.50 -4.56
CA MET A 1 9.55 11.61 -5.35
C MET A 1 9.20 10.43 -4.45
N LEU A 2 7.99 10.44 -3.87
CA LEU A 2 7.54 9.36 -2.99
C LEU A 2 7.41 8.08 -3.83
N LYS A 3 8.08 7.02 -3.42
CA LYS A 3 7.92 5.70 -4.01
C LYS A 3 6.64 5.08 -3.45
N LEU A 4 5.55 5.16 -4.21
CA LEU A 4 4.45 4.23 -4.04
C LEU A 4 5.00 2.87 -4.50
N SER A 5 5.12 1.91 -3.62
CA SER A 5 5.55 0.56 -3.98
C SER A 5 4.32 -0.32 -3.95
N VAL A 6 3.64 -0.44 -5.09
CA VAL A 6 2.80 -1.60 -5.35
C VAL A 6 3.76 -2.72 -5.75
N MET A 7 4.40 -3.28 -4.78
CA MET A 7 4.87 -4.51 -4.56
C MET A 7 5.40 -5.49 -5.53
N ALA A 8 6.56 -5.89 -5.36
CA ALA A 8 6.97 -7.25 -5.67
C ALA A 8 6.16 -8.26 -4.82
N PHE A 9 5.44 -9.20 -5.44
CA PHE A 9 4.87 -10.41 -4.83
C PHE A 9 5.98 -11.38 -4.36
N SER A 10 7.10 -10.84 -3.91
CA SER A 10 8.21 -11.58 -3.33
C SER A 10 8.41 -11.11 -1.91
N LEU A 11 8.17 -12.01 -0.97
CA LEU A 11 8.50 -11.81 0.45
C LEU A 11 9.92 -11.29 0.64
N GLY A 12 10.86 -11.71 -0.21
CA GLY A 12 12.25 -11.25 -0.22
C GLY A 12 12.43 -9.79 -0.65
N GLY A 13 11.63 -9.29 -1.61
CA GLY A 13 11.69 -7.88 -2.06
C GLY A 13 11.12 -6.91 -1.03
N PHE A 14 10.09 -7.33 -0.31
CA PHE A 14 9.49 -6.57 0.78
C PHE A 14 10.44 -6.43 1.97
N LEU A 15 11.03 -7.54 2.42
CA LEU A 15 12.02 -7.54 3.51
C LEU A 15 13.26 -6.71 3.17
N ASN A 16 13.71 -6.69 1.91
CA ASN A 16 14.84 -5.87 1.47
C ASN A 16 14.54 -4.35 1.49
N ASN A 17 13.28 -3.95 1.33
CA ASN A 17 12.88 -2.54 1.48
C ASN A 17 12.64 -2.14 2.94
N LEU A 18 12.42 -3.11 3.83
CA LEU A 18 12.22 -2.90 5.26
C LEU A 18 13.50 -3.02 6.07
N THR A 19 14.51 -3.71 5.53
CA THR A 19 15.81 -3.79 6.23
C THR A 19 16.51 -2.45 6.09
N PRO A 20 16.85 -1.80 7.21
CA PRO A 20 17.88 -0.77 7.19
C PRO A 20 19.12 -1.37 6.54
N SER A 21 19.85 -0.62 5.77
CA SER A 21 21.03 -1.05 5.02
C SER A 21 22.21 -1.61 5.85
N SER A 22 21.95 -1.93 7.14
CA SER A 22 22.88 -2.61 8.05
C SER A 22 22.05 -3.32 9.12
N GLY A 23 21.96 -4.64 9.06
CA GLY A 23 21.19 -5.56 9.90
C GLY A 23 20.96 -5.12 11.35
N GLU A 24 19.80 -5.52 11.89
CA GLU A 24 19.28 -5.29 13.23
C GLU A 24 18.56 -3.94 13.44
N GLY A 25 17.57 -3.63 12.60
CA GLY A 25 16.66 -2.51 12.82
C GLY A 25 15.22 -3.00 13.07
N SER A 26 14.52 -2.31 13.97
CA SER A 26 13.08 -2.49 14.14
C SER A 26 12.32 -1.68 13.09
N VAL A 27 11.22 -2.25 12.60
CA VAL A 27 10.33 -1.64 11.61
C VAL A 27 8.95 -1.49 12.20
N LEU A 28 8.31 -0.35 11.96
CA LEU A 28 6.96 -0.06 12.41
C LEU A 28 5.98 -0.22 11.26
N GLY A 29 4.93 -0.99 11.46
CA GLY A 29 3.73 -0.98 10.62
C GLY A 29 2.68 -0.08 11.27
N ILE A 30 2.06 0.80 10.49
CA ILE A 30 1.00 1.71 10.95
C ILE A 30 -0.21 1.52 10.06
N ASP A 31 -1.38 1.34 10.68
CA ASP A 31 -2.67 1.28 10.02
C ASP A 31 -3.61 2.33 10.65
N ILE A 32 -4.06 3.29 9.85
CA ILE A 32 -4.97 4.35 10.28
C ILE A 32 -6.32 4.10 9.61
N GLY A 33 -7.20 3.45 10.37
CA GLY A 33 -8.57 3.19 9.94
C GLY A 33 -9.53 4.35 10.27
N ALA A 34 -10.81 4.13 10.00
CA ALA A 34 -11.85 5.15 10.22
C ALA A 34 -12.29 5.30 11.70
N SER A 35 -12.06 4.30 12.54
CA SER A 35 -12.45 4.31 13.96
C SER A 35 -11.31 4.10 14.93
N SER A 36 -10.19 3.55 14.46
CA SER A 36 -9.00 3.29 15.27
C SER A 36 -7.71 3.40 14.45
N ALA A 37 -6.60 3.67 15.13
CA ALA A 37 -5.26 3.52 14.59
C ALA A 37 -4.56 2.37 15.29
N LYS A 38 -3.74 1.63 14.54
CA LYS A 38 -2.99 0.46 15.00
C LYS A 38 -1.52 0.58 14.66
N VAL A 39 -0.69 0.03 15.52
CA VAL A 39 0.74 -0.06 15.28
C VAL A 39 1.25 -1.45 15.62
N VAL A 40 2.24 -1.91 14.87
CA VAL A 40 3.00 -3.12 15.17
C VAL A 40 4.48 -2.88 14.91
N GLN A 41 5.32 -3.16 15.87
CA GLN A 41 6.78 -3.08 15.72
C GLN A 41 7.37 -4.47 15.65
N LEU A 42 8.12 -4.71 14.58
CA LEU A 42 8.78 -5.98 14.32
C LEU A 42 10.28 -5.77 14.19
N ARG A 43 11.05 -6.77 14.60
CA ARG A 43 12.49 -6.86 14.35
C ARG A 43 12.80 -8.14 13.58
N ILE A 44 13.68 -8.02 12.60
CA ILE A 44 14.20 -9.22 11.92
C ILE A 44 15.34 -9.80 12.76
N SER A 45 15.17 -11.03 13.18
CA SER A 45 16.19 -11.77 13.93
C SER A 45 16.37 -13.16 13.32
N ARG A 46 17.58 -13.46 12.86
CA ARG A 46 17.92 -14.75 12.22
C ARG A 46 16.98 -15.12 11.06
N GLY A 47 16.59 -14.12 10.25
CA GLY A 47 15.68 -14.31 9.12
C GLY A 47 14.20 -14.47 9.47
N MET A 48 13.83 -14.34 10.75
CA MET A 48 12.44 -14.39 11.21
C MET A 48 11.98 -13.02 11.72
N ALA A 49 10.71 -12.71 11.50
CA ALA A 49 10.06 -11.54 12.09
C ALA A 49 9.73 -11.84 13.56
N VAL A 50 10.23 -11.01 14.48
CA VAL A 50 9.96 -11.08 15.92
C VAL A 50 9.12 -9.88 16.31
N LEU A 51 7.96 -10.14 16.91
CA LEU A 51 7.10 -9.09 17.46
C LEU A 51 7.77 -8.44 18.68
N GLU A 52 7.93 -7.12 18.66
CA GLU A 52 8.48 -6.35 19.79
C GLU A 52 7.38 -5.66 20.59
N THR A 53 6.48 -4.96 19.91
CA THR A 53 5.32 -4.32 20.53
C THR A 53 4.20 -4.10 19.52
N TYR A 54 3.00 -3.86 20.05
CA TYR A 54 1.82 -3.49 19.25
C TYR A 54 0.84 -2.68 20.10
N GLY A 55 -0.08 -2.00 19.45
CA GLY A 55 -1.13 -1.27 20.14
C GLY A 55 -2.24 -0.83 19.20
N GLU A 56 -3.37 -0.47 19.79
CA GLU A 56 -4.52 0.10 19.10
C GLU A 56 -5.09 1.26 19.93
N ILE A 57 -5.48 2.34 19.25
CA ILE A 57 -6.13 3.49 19.87
C ILE A 57 -7.41 3.85 19.12
N ALA A 58 -8.49 4.14 19.85
CA ALA A 58 -9.74 4.60 19.26
C ALA A 58 -9.64 6.07 18.85
N LEU A 59 -10.09 6.41 17.65
CA LEU A 59 -10.05 7.78 17.12
C LEU A 59 -11.28 8.62 17.55
N GLY A 60 -12.39 7.98 17.92
CA GLY A 60 -13.61 8.65 18.37
C GLY A 60 -13.35 9.73 19.45
N PRO A 61 -12.62 9.45 20.54
CA PRO A 61 -12.32 10.41 21.60
C PRO A 61 -11.64 11.70 21.11
N TYR A 62 -10.79 11.63 20.10
CA TYR A 62 -10.12 12.80 19.50
C TYR A 62 -11.06 13.71 18.71
N ALA A 63 -12.27 13.20 18.37
CA ALA A 63 -13.37 13.94 17.77
C ALA A 63 -14.51 14.22 18.78
N GLN A 64 -14.29 13.99 20.09
CA GLN A 64 -15.33 14.07 21.13
C GLN A 64 -16.52 13.12 20.86
N GLN A 65 -16.23 11.95 20.27
CA GLN A 65 -17.19 10.91 19.95
C GLN A 65 -16.90 9.64 20.76
N PRO A 66 -17.89 8.76 20.96
CA PRO A 66 -17.69 7.47 21.63
C PRO A 66 -16.67 6.58 20.90
N ILE A 67 -16.04 5.69 21.67
CA ILE A 67 -15.19 4.61 21.15
C ILE A 67 -15.96 3.78 20.09
N GLY A 68 -15.28 3.43 19.00
CA GLY A 68 -15.84 2.65 17.90
C GLY A 68 -16.64 3.46 16.87
N LYS A 69 -16.85 4.76 17.09
CA LYS A 69 -17.45 5.63 16.08
C LYS A 69 -16.45 5.90 14.94
N VAL A 70 -16.97 5.82 13.73
CA VAL A 70 -16.27 6.29 12.53
C VAL A 70 -16.18 7.80 12.58
N VAL A 71 -14.99 8.33 12.47
CA VAL A 71 -14.70 9.77 12.51
C VAL A 71 -13.78 10.16 11.36
N ARG A 72 -13.87 11.42 10.96
CA ARG A 72 -12.91 12.03 10.04
C ARG A 72 -12.16 13.12 10.79
N LEU A 73 -10.94 12.82 11.18
CA LEU A 73 -10.07 13.74 11.89
C LEU A 73 -9.18 14.51 10.91
N PRO A 74 -8.85 15.77 11.21
CA PRO A 74 -7.79 16.47 10.49
C PRO A 74 -6.43 15.83 10.80
N PRO A 75 -5.43 15.96 9.89
CA PRO A 75 -4.13 15.31 10.03
C PRO A 75 -3.45 15.55 11.40
N GLU A 76 -3.59 16.73 11.96
CA GLU A 76 -2.99 17.09 13.26
C GLU A 76 -3.58 16.26 14.42
N LYS A 77 -4.89 15.98 14.37
CA LYS A 77 -5.55 15.15 15.38
C LYS A 77 -5.24 13.68 15.21
N VAL A 78 -5.06 13.21 13.97
CA VAL A 78 -4.57 11.86 13.70
C VAL A 78 -3.13 11.69 14.20
N ALA A 79 -2.28 12.70 14.01
CA ALA A 79 -0.91 12.71 14.49
C ALA A 79 -0.84 12.71 16.03
N GLU A 80 -1.72 13.45 16.70
CA GLU A 80 -1.86 13.43 18.16
C GLU A 80 -2.19 12.02 18.65
N ALA A 81 -3.22 11.38 18.08
CA ALA A 81 -3.61 10.02 18.44
C ALA A 81 -2.49 8.99 18.16
N LEU A 82 -1.80 9.12 17.03
CA LEU A 82 -0.68 8.24 16.69
C LEU A 82 0.50 8.42 17.67
N THR A 83 0.78 9.65 18.07
CA THR A 83 1.84 9.95 19.06
C THR A 83 1.52 9.33 20.41
N ASP A 84 0.28 9.46 20.88
CA ASP A 84 -0.18 8.84 22.12
C ASP A 84 -0.09 7.32 22.05
N LEU A 85 -0.56 6.72 20.96
CA LEU A 85 -0.48 5.28 20.72
C LEU A 85 0.96 4.77 20.75
N MET A 86 1.85 5.44 20.03
CA MET A 86 3.27 5.04 19.96
C MET A 86 3.95 5.15 21.32
N LYS A 87 3.60 6.15 22.11
CA LYS A 87 4.11 6.34 23.47
C LYS A 87 3.62 5.21 24.40
N GLU A 88 2.33 4.93 24.42
CA GLU A 88 1.74 3.89 25.27
C GLU A 88 2.23 2.48 24.87
N ALA A 89 2.41 2.22 23.57
CA ALA A 89 2.95 0.97 23.05
C ALA A 89 4.48 0.87 23.20
N ASN A 90 5.17 1.89 23.74
CA ASN A 90 6.63 1.94 23.85
C ASN A 90 7.35 1.70 22.50
N VAL A 91 6.84 2.28 21.42
CA VAL A 91 7.44 2.19 20.09
C VAL A 91 8.79 2.89 20.08
N THR A 92 9.81 2.20 19.57
CA THR A 92 11.20 2.71 19.45
C THR A 92 11.64 2.95 18.01
N ALA A 93 10.99 2.28 17.06
CA ALA A 93 11.31 2.41 15.63
C ALA A 93 10.99 3.81 15.13
N LYS A 94 11.86 4.33 14.24
CA LYS A 94 11.74 5.65 13.62
C LYS A 94 11.36 5.58 12.15
N THR A 95 11.32 4.38 11.60
CA THR A 95 10.99 4.11 10.20
C THR A 95 9.75 3.22 10.15
N ALA A 96 8.78 3.58 9.32
CA ALA A 96 7.52 2.86 9.24
C ALA A 96 7.03 2.64 7.81
N GLY A 97 6.26 1.57 7.62
CA GLY A 97 5.32 1.43 6.52
C GLY A 97 3.93 1.91 6.96
N LEU A 98 3.23 2.64 6.11
CA LEU A 98 1.88 3.12 6.37
C LEU A 98 0.88 2.44 5.44
N SER A 99 -0.15 1.86 6.04
CA SER A 99 -1.34 1.36 5.35
C SER A 99 -2.22 2.52 4.88
N VAL A 100 -2.63 2.47 3.62
CA VAL A 100 -3.58 3.43 3.03
C VAL A 100 -4.93 2.71 2.88
N PRO A 101 -6.04 3.30 3.35
CA PRO A 101 -7.36 2.68 3.23
C PRO A 101 -7.73 2.41 1.77
N PHE A 102 -8.29 1.24 1.49
CA PHE A 102 -8.76 0.87 0.16
C PHE A 102 -9.80 1.86 -0.38
N SER A 103 -10.69 2.36 0.50
CA SER A 103 -11.70 3.37 0.16
C SER A 103 -11.13 4.69 -0.35
N SER A 104 -9.84 4.94 -0.11
CA SER A 104 -9.10 6.15 -0.49
C SER A 104 -8.22 5.94 -1.73
N SER A 105 -8.34 4.79 -2.37
CA SER A 105 -7.53 4.39 -3.51
C SER A 105 -8.41 3.86 -4.64
N LEU A 106 -7.88 3.89 -5.85
CA LEU A 106 -8.45 3.20 -6.99
C LEU A 106 -7.55 2.02 -7.33
N VAL A 107 -8.15 0.85 -7.42
CA VAL A 107 -7.48 -0.37 -7.88
C VAL A 107 -8.28 -0.94 -9.03
N SER A 108 -7.66 -1.17 -10.17
CA SER A 108 -8.31 -1.70 -11.37
C SER A 108 -7.36 -2.60 -12.14
N VAL A 109 -7.90 -3.64 -12.75
CA VAL A 109 -7.17 -4.43 -13.75
C VAL A 109 -7.52 -3.89 -15.12
N ILE A 110 -6.50 -3.58 -15.91
CA ILE A 110 -6.63 -3.04 -17.26
C ILE A 110 -5.88 -3.91 -18.26
N ASP A 111 -6.44 -4.06 -19.46
CA ASP A 111 -5.81 -4.75 -20.57
C ASP A 111 -4.95 -3.77 -21.37
N LEU A 112 -3.67 -4.07 -21.53
CA LEU A 112 -2.74 -3.28 -22.36
C LEU A 112 -2.06 -4.15 -23.41
N PRO A 113 -1.62 -3.57 -24.55
CA PRO A 113 -0.75 -4.29 -25.48
C PRO A 113 0.50 -4.80 -24.75
N LYS A 114 1.00 -5.98 -25.18
CA LYS A 114 2.24 -6.52 -24.64
C LYS A 114 3.42 -5.69 -25.16
N VAL A 115 3.98 -4.87 -24.27
CA VAL A 115 5.09 -3.97 -24.55
C VAL A 115 6.14 -4.07 -23.45
N ASP A 116 7.32 -3.51 -23.69
CA ASP A 116 8.39 -3.45 -22.69
C ASP A 116 8.08 -2.46 -21.53
N ALA A 117 8.83 -2.58 -20.46
CA ALA A 117 8.63 -1.80 -19.24
C ALA A 117 8.74 -0.27 -19.45
N GLU A 118 9.59 0.18 -20.38
CA GLU A 118 9.73 1.62 -20.67
C GLU A 118 8.51 2.16 -21.44
N SER A 119 7.97 1.35 -22.34
CA SER A 119 6.71 1.68 -23.03
C SER A 119 5.54 1.69 -22.08
N LEU A 120 5.47 0.78 -21.09
CA LEU A 120 4.44 0.80 -20.05
C LEU A 120 4.46 2.10 -19.26
N LYS A 121 5.62 2.59 -18.84
CA LYS A 121 5.74 3.87 -18.11
C LYS A 121 5.11 5.06 -18.86
N ARG A 122 5.11 5.01 -20.20
CA ARG A 122 4.52 6.06 -21.05
C ARG A 122 3.05 5.85 -21.30
N ILE A 123 2.61 4.60 -21.48
CA ILE A 123 1.23 4.26 -21.83
C ILE A 123 0.32 4.34 -20.62
N ILE A 124 0.74 3.83 -19.47
CA ILE A 124 -0.09 3.74 -18.25
C ILE A 124 -0.70 5.09 -17.83
N PRO A 125 0.05 6.21 -17.77
CA PRO A 125 -0.56 7.49 -17.40
C PRO A 125 -1.63 7.98 -18.38
N ILE A 126 -1.54 7.55 -19.65
CA ILE A 126 -2.52 7.90 -20.69
C ILE A 126 -3.78 7.05 -20.53
N GLU A 127 -3.60 5.74 -20.38
CA GLU A 127 -4.70 4.78 -20.22
C GLU A 127 -5.44 4.98 -18.89
N ALA A 128 -4.70 5.27 -17.81
CA ALA A 128 -5.24 5.53 -16.49
C ALA A 128 -6.32 6.63 -16.48
N ARG A 129 -6.24 7.61 -17.37
CA ARG A 129 -7.26 8.67 -17.50
C ARG A 129 -8.68 8.17 -17.79
N LYS A 130 -8.81 6.96 -18.31
CA LYS A 130 -10.11 6.35 -18.59
C LYS A 130 -10.80 5.82 -17.34
N TYR A 131 -10.04 5.57 -16.29
CA TYR A 131 -10.48 4.89 -15.06
C TYR A 131 -10.49 5.82 -13.84
N ILE A 132 -9.65 6.87 -13.86
CA ILE A 132 -9.48 7.78 -12.74
C ILE A 132 -10.39 8.99 -12.89
N PRO A 133 -11.28 9.26 -11.92
CA PRO A 133 -12.27 10.34 -12.02
C PRO A 133 -11.69 11.75 -11.75
N VAL A 134 -10.37 11.84 -11.55
CA VAL A 134 -9.65 13.10 -11.29
C VAL A 134 -8.45 13.24 -12.23
N PRO A 135 -7.89 14.45 -12.42
CA PRO A 135 -6.68 14.61 -13.23
C PRO A 135 -5.53 13.73 -12.77
N VAL A 136 -4.82 13.09 -13.70
CA VAL A 136 -3.68 12.21 -13.40
C VAL A 136 -2.56 12.96 -12.65
N SER A 137 -2.47 14.27 -12.79
CA SER A 137 -1.55 15.12 -12.02
C SER A 137 -1.87 15.18 -10.52
N GLU A 138 -3.10 14.86 -10.13
CA GLU A 138 -3.56 14.89 -8.74
C GLU A 138 -3.45 13.54 -8.03
N VAL A 139 -2.96 12.50 -8.74
CA VAL A 139 -2.78 11.16 -8.20
C VAL A 139 -1.34 10.69 -8.35
N SER A 140 -0.93 9.83 -7.45
CA SER A 140 0.25 8.99 -7.61
C SER A 140 -0.19 7.65 -8.16
N LEU A 141 0.44 7.23 -9.27
CA LEU A 141 0.15 5.98 -9.95
C LEU A 141 1.25 4.97 -9.67
N ASP A 142 0.83 3.72 -9.50
CA ASP A 142 1.71 2.56 -9.55
C ASP A 142 1.01 1.42 -10.29
N TRP A 143 1.75 0.43 -10.77
CA TRP A 143 1.19 -0.67 -11.53
C TRP A 143 2.04 -1.93 -11.43
N PHE A 144 1.38 -3.05 -11.64
CA PHE A 144 2.01 -4.36 -11.68
C PHE A 144 1.47 -5.17 -12.86
N VAL A 145 2.35 -5.75 -13.66
CA VAL A 145 1.95 -6.67 -14.74
C VAL A 145 1.58 -8.00 -14.11
N LEU A 146 0.33 -8.41 -14.27
CA LEU A 146 -0.14 -9.67 -13.74
C LEU A 146 0.47 -10.84 -14.51
N PRO A 147 0.92 -11.90 -13.82
CA PRO A 147 1.34 -13.12 -14.52
C PRO A 147 0.15 -13.70 -15.29
N PRO A 148 0.39 -14.37 -16.42
CA PRO A 148 -0.67 -15.09 -17.12
C PRO A 148 -1.32 -16.10 -16.17
N ASP A 149 -2.66 -16.18 -16.19
CA ASP A 149 -3.39 -17.16 -15.39
C ASP A 149 -3.03 -18.59 -15.89
N PRO A 150 -2.42 -19.44 -15.05
CA PRO A 150 -2.08 -20.80 -15.47
C PRO A 150 -3.30 -21.67 -15.80
N GLY A 151 -4.51 -21.22 -15.50
CA GLY A 151 -5.77 -21.86 -15.86
C GLY A 151 -6.39 -21.39 -17.19
N GLN A 152 -5.85 -20.33 -17.80
CA GLN A 152 -6.37 -19.77 -19.06
C GLN A 152 -5.88 -20.50 -20.32
N ASP A 153 -4.98 -21.48 -20.22
CA ASP A 153 -4.69 -22.43 -21.33
C ASP A 153 -5.85 -23.43 -21.54
N SER A 154 -7.08 -22.91 -21.52
CA SER A 154 -8.26 -23.71 -21.80
C SER A 154 -8.28 -24.10 -23.29
N ALA A 155 -8.92 -25.25 -23.60
CA ALA A 155 -9.15 -25.68 -24.98
C ALA A 155 -9.81 -24.58 -25.85
N PHE A 156 -10.45 -23.59 -25.22
CA PHE A 156 -11.07 -22.42 -25.86
C PHE A 156 -10.02 -21.42 -26.36
N ASP A 157 -8.93 -21.19 -25.61
CA ASP A 157 -7.85 -20.29 -26.02
C ASP A 157 -7.02 -20.90 -27.17
N GLN A 158 -6.85 -22.24 -27.17
CA GLN A 158 -6.23 -22.94 -28.30
C GLN A 158 -7.07 -22.85 -29.59
N LEU A 159 -8.39 -22.76 -29.46
CA LEU A 159 -9.28 -22.55 -30.62
C LEU A 159 -9.22 -21.10 -31.13
N GLN A 160 -9.10 -20.13 -30.24
CA GLN A 160 -8.90 -18.70 -30.59
C GLN A 160 -7.52 -18.47 -31.23
N GLU A 161 -6.49 -19.16 -30.77
CA GLU A 161 -5.15 -19.08 -31.34
C GLU A 161 -5.13 -19.56 -32.78
N LYS A 162 -5.90 -20.63 -33.11
CA LYS A 162 -6.09 -21.13 -34.48
C LYS A 162 -6.92 -20.22 -35.37
N SER A 163 -7.75 -19.35 -34.78
CA SER A 163 -8.59 -18.41 -35.56
C SER A 163 -7.94 -17.02 -35.74
N GLY A 164 -6.69 -16.84 -35.31
CA GLY A 164 -5.95 -15.55 -35.42
C GLY A 164 -6.45 -14.42 -34.51
N LEU A 165 -7.36 -14.71 -33.59
CA LEU A 165 -7.95 -13.77 -32.62
C LEU A 165 -7.22 -13.79 -31.26
N LYS A 166 -5.91 -13.97 -31.26
CA LYS A 166 -5.12 -14.00 -30.04
C LYS A 166 -5.28 -12.69 -29.27
N LYS A 167 -5.70 -12.75 -28.02
CA LYS A 167 -5.60 -11.63 -27.05
C LYS A 167 -4.11 -11.32 -26.88
N GLN A 168 -3.56 -10.45 -27.72
CA GLN A 168 -2.15 -9.99 -27.65
C GLN A 168 -2.00 -8.91 -26.57
N GLY A 169 -2.59 -9.11 -25.41
CA GLY A 169 -2.57 -8.18 -24.29
C GLY A 169 -1.88 -8.76 -23.08
N GLN A 170 -1.53 -7.87 -22.16
CA GLN A 170 -1.11 -8.18 -20.80
C GLN A 170 -2.05 -7.47 -19.84
N GLU A 171 -2.44 -8.17 -18.79
CA GLU A 171 -3.22 -7.59 -17.72
C GLU A 171 -2.30 -6.81 -16.78
N VAL A 172 -2.71 -5.61 -16.43
CA VAL A 172 -1.95 -4.73 -15.55
C VAL A 172 -2.86 -4.31 -14.41
N LEU A 173 -2.45 -4.61 -13.18
CA LEU A 173 -3.05 -4.06 -11.99
C LEU A 173 -2.61 -2.61 -11.87
N LEU A 174 -3.56 -1.69 -12.03
CA LEU A 174 -3.37 -0.25 -11.88
C LEU A 174 -3.82 0.18 -10.49
N VAL A 175 -3.00 0.97 -9.84
CA VAL A 175 -3.28 1.57 -8.53
C VAL A 175 -3.11 3.07 -8.60
N ALA A 176 -4.07 3.82 -8.04
CA ALA A 176 -3.98 5.25 -7.91
C ALA A 176 -4.40 5.71 -6.51
N ILE A 177 -3.62 6.61 -5.92
CA ILE A 177 -3.92 7.27 -4.65
C ILE A 177 -3.82 8.77 -4.87
N THR A 178 -4.78 9.55 -4.36
CA THR A 178 -4.73 11.01 -4.50
C THR A 178 -3.53 11.60 -3.74
N ASN A 179 -2.89 12.58 -4.34
CA ASN A 179 -1.74 13.27 -3.72
C ASN A 179 -2.13 13.94 -2.41
N SER A 180 -3.40 14.37 -2.25
CA SER A 180 -3.91 14.91 -0.99
C SER A 180 -3.77 13.89 0.14
N ILE A 181 -4.23 12.65 -0.05
CA ILE A 181 -4.14 11.59 0.96
C ILE A 181 -2.69 11.27 1.33
N LEU A 182 -1.80 11.22 0.34
CA LEU A 182 -0.38 10.99 0.58
C LEU A 182 0.26 12.16 1.35
N ASN A 183 -0.13 13.40 1.04
CA ASN A 183 0.35 14.58 1.75
C ASN A 183 -0.16 14.62 3.20
N ASP A 184 -1.46 14.35 3.43
CA ASP A 184 -2.03 14.26 4.77
C ASP A 184 -1.32 13.17 5.59
N SER A 185 -1.11 12.01 4.98
CA SER A 185 -0.37 10.90 5.61
C SER A 185 1.07 11.30 5.95
N LYS A 186 1.74 12.05 5.07
CA LYS A 186 3.08 12.56 5.32
C LYS A 186 3.11 13.52 6.51
N VAL A 187 2.16 14.45 6.58
CA VAL A 187 2.03 15.39 7.72
C VAL A 187 1.83 14.62 9.02
N VAL A 188 0.96 13.61 9.04
CA VAL A 188 0.72 12.74 10.21
C VAL A 188 2.01 12.08 10.67
N MET A 189 2.74 11.44 9.74
CA MET A 189 3.97 10.71 10.05
C MET A 189 5.09 11.64 10.57
N GLU A 190 5.31 12.77 9.89
CA GLU A 190 6.33 13.75 10.27
C GLU A 190 6.02 14.36 11.66
N THR A 191 4.75 14.70 11.92
CA THR A 191 4.31 15.25 13.21
C THR A 191 4.46 14.22 14.34
N ALA A 192 4.19 12.93 14.07
CA ALA A 192 4.40 11.85 15.02
C ALA A 192 5.89 11.45 15.19
N GLY A 193 6.81 12.09 14.45
CA GLY A 193 8.25 11.85 14.56
C GLY A 193 8.73 10.54 13.94
N VAL A 194 8.02 10.07 12.90
CA VAL A 194 8.31 8.83 12.18
C VAL A 194 8.50 9.11 10.68
N THR A 195 9.48 8.46 10.07
CA THR A 195 9.73 8.55 8.64
C THR A 195 9.03 7.41 7.92
N ALA A 196 8.14 7.73 6.96
CA ALA A 196 7.53 6.71 6.10
C ALA A 196 8.54 6.20 5.08
N SER A 197 8.80 4.89 5.08
CA SER A 197 9.63 4.21 4.07
C SER A 197 8.82 3.89 2.82
N PHE A 198 7.55 3.54 3.00
CA PHE A 198 6.63 3.22 1.91
C PHE A 198 5.18 3.40 2.37
N TYR A 199 4.30 3.51 1.38
CA TYR A 199 2.85 3.50 1.53
C TYR A 199 2.30 2.30 0.78
N GLU A 200 1.32 1.62 1.35
CA GLU A 200 0.70 0.46 0.73
C GLU A 200 -0.80 0.45 0.99
N ILE A 201 -1.58 0.03 -0.01
CA ILE A 201 -3.02 -0.15 0.21
C ILE A 201 -3.25 -1.36 1.12
N GLU A 202 -4.09 -1.19 2.14
CA GLU A 202 -4.36 -2.15 3.22
C GLU A 202 -4.64 -3.59 2.74
N ILE A 203 -5.35 -3.74 1.62
CA ILE A 203 -5.70 -5.06 1.08
C ILE A 203 -4.47 -5.88 0.67
N PHE A 204 -3.41 -5.23 0.16
CA PHE A 204 -2.20 -5.95 -0.25
C PHE A 204 -1.39 -6.43 0.97
N SER A 205 -1.35 -5.63 2.03
CA SER A 205 -0.76 -6.05 3.31
C SER A 205 -1.54 -7.23 3.92
N ALA A 206 -2.88 -7.17 3.90
CA ALA A 206 -3.75 -8.23 4.39
C ALA A 206 -3.57 -9.53 3.61
N ILE A 207 -3.52 -9.47 2.26
CA ILE A 207 -3.28 -10.65 1.41
C ILE A 207 -1.94 -11.29 1.76
N ARG A 208 -0.86 -10.51 1.86
CA ARG A 208 0.46 -11.06 2.18
C ARG A 208 0.53 -11.68 3.56
N SER A 209 -0.08 -11.08 4.57
CA SER A 209 -0.08 -11.61 5.93
C SER A 209 -0.90 -12.89 6.08
N SER A 210 -1.83 -13.17 5.16
CA SER A 210 -2.70 -14.35 5.18
C SER A 210 -2.23 -15.49 4.28
N SER A 211 -1.27 -15.25 3.39
CA SER A 211 -0.77 -16.22 2.39
C SER A 211 0.60 -16.82 2.74
N GLY A 212 1.11 -16.56 3.95
CA GLY A 212 2.39 -17.06 4.48
C GLY A 212 2.28 -18.41 5.16
#